data_a458f66ab1ea0acce8db98b4bdd4a973
#
_entry.id   a458f66ab1ea0acce8db98b4bdd4a973
#
_cell.length_a   1.000
_cell.length_b   1.000
_cell.length_c   1.000
_cell.angle_alpha   90.00
_cell.angle_beta   90.00
_cell.angle_gamma   90.00
#
_symmetry.space_group_name_H-M   'P 1'
#
loop_
_entity.id
_entity.type
_entity.pdbx_description
1 polymer ?
#
loop_
_entity_poly.entity_id
_entity_poly.type
_entity_poly.pdbx_seq_one_letter_code
_entity_poly.pdbx_strand_id
1 'polypeptide(L)'
;MDLSPVAEDYLKSIYHLEDEYQRPVRTTEISEELDVTSPTVTSMLDSLAERELVDYTPYQGVELTDRGAEIVLQLVRNHRLLETFLMEHLDYSWSTVHDEADRLEHHVSDEFTRRLETFLGEPAMDPHGDPIPDSNLEIPKETPHTALTEYESGETVTVEQVPHRDPDIRDYLSQHRIGPGTRLVVDEVSPIDLVTVVPSSTETPVALPTHVARRIGARAVTK
;
A
#
# COMPACT_ATOMS: atom_id res chain seq x y z
N MET A 1 -9.02 17.32 17.80
CA MET A 1 -9.16 18.42 16.82
C MET A 1 -9.23 17.74 15.47
N ASP A 2 -10.39 17.77 14.82
CA ASP A 2 -10.59 17.02 13.60
C ASP A 2 -9.69 17.60 12.48
N LEU A 3 -8.97 16.73 11.80
CA LEU A 3 -8.27 17.04 10.57
C LEU A 3 -9.28 17.06 9.41
N SER A 4 -8.97 17.76 8.36
CA SER A 4 -9.73 17.63 7.12
C SER A 4 -9.24 16.39 6.36
N PRO A 5 -10.09 15.71 5.55
CA PRO A 5 -9.65 14.61 4.70
C PRO A 5 -8.39 14.95 3.90
N VAL A 6 -8.33 16.14 3.31
CA VAL A 6 -7.14 16.60 2.57
C VAL A 6 -5.88 16.62 3.44
N ALA A 7 -5.96 17.05 4.71
CA ALA A 7 -4.80 17.05 5.60
C ALA A 7 -4.36 15.63 5.98
N GLU A 8 -5.31 14.71 6.10
CA GLU A 8 -5.06 13.28 6.33
C GLU A 8 -4.40 12.63 5.11
N ASP A 9 -4.83 12.99 3.88
CA ASP A 9 -4.18 12.53 2.64
C ASP A 9 -2.71 12.95 2.56
N TYR A 10 -2.39 14.19 2.99
CA TYR A 10 -1.00 14.64 3.04
C TYR A 10 -0.17 13.84 4.04
N LEU A 11 -0.70 13.57 5.23
CA LEU A 11 0.00 12.73 6.21
C LEU A 11 0.20 11.31 5.69
N LYS A 12 -0.83 10.72 5.04
CA LYS A 12 -0.77 9.39 4.43
C LYS A 12 0.27 9.34 3.31
N SER A 13 0.33 10.36 2.44
CA SER A 13 1.35 10.48 1.40
C SER A 13 2.77 10.55 1.99
N ILE A 14 2.99 11.37 3.04
CA ILE A 14 4.28 11.45 3.72
C ILE A 14 4.68 10.07 4.27
N TYR A 15 3.79 9.39 4.99
CA TYR A 15 4.03 8.06 5.54
C TYR A 15 4.51 7.07 4.48
N HIS A 16 3.84 7.03 3.33
CA HIS A 16 4.17 6.12 2.26
C HIS A 16 5.51 6.44 1.58
N LEU A 17 5.78 7.73 1.38
CA LEU A 17 7.03 8.18 0.77
C LEU A 17 8.22 8.02 1.72
N GLU A 18 8.03 8.17 3.05
CA GLU A 18 9.06 7.85 4.06
C GLU A 18 9.44 6.37 4.03
N ASP A 19 8.44 5.49 3.95
CA ASP A 19 8.66 4.04 3.86
C ASP A 19 9.39 3.66 2.56
N GLU A 20 9.02 4.28 1.43
CA GLU A 20 9.64 4.01 0.13
C GLU A 20 11.09 4.51 0.07
N TYR A 21 11.36 5.73 0.54
CA TYR A 21 12.65 6.38 0.35
C TYR A 21 13.60 6.24 1.53
N GLN A 22 13.11 5.88 2.71
CA GLN A 22 13.89 5.72 3.96
C GLN A 22 14.70 6.99 4.29
N ARG A 23 14.12 8.16 4.06
CA ARG A 23 14.68 9.49 4.30
C ARG A 23 13.57 10.55 4.35
N PRO A 24 13.85 11.78 4.84
CA PRO A 24 12.89 12.88 4.80
C PRO A 24 12.35 13.11 3.38
N VAL A 25 11.04 13.29 3.28
CA VAL A 25 10.30 13.43 2.02
C VAL A 25 10.42 14.84 1.48
N ARG A 26 10.67 15.01 0.19
CA ARG A 26 10.76 16.32 -0.46
C ARG A 26 9.38 16.83 -0.84
N THR A 27 9.19 18.14 -0.80
CA THR A 27 7.94 18.79 -1.25
C THR A 27 7.57 18.47 -2.69
N THR A 28 8.55 18.22 -3.56
CA THR A 28 8.32 17.83 -4.95
C THR A 28 7.75 16.44 -5.08
N GLU A 29 8.16 15.52 -4.23
CA GLU A 29 7.66 14.13 -4.21
C GLU A 29 6.19 14.08 -3.78
N ILE A 30 5.84 14.84 -2.73
CA ILE A 30 4.44 14.99 -2.31
C ILE A 30 3.60 15.69 -3.40
N SER A 31 4.19 16.68 -4.08
CA SER A 31 3.54 17.41 -5.18
C SER A 31 3.19 16.49 -6.36
N GLU A 32 4.07 15.55 -6.68
CA GLU A 32 3.89 14.54 -7.72
C GLU A 32 2.88 13.47 -7.30
N GLU A 33 2.99 12.96 -6.06
CA GLU A 33 2.09 11.93 -5.52
C GLU A 33 0.63 12.39 -5.46
N LEU A 34 0.39 13.64 -5.00
CA LEU A 34 -0.95 14.18 -4.80
C LEU A 34 -1.49 15.00 -6.00
N ASP A 35 -0.73 15.10 -7.09
CA ASP A 35 -1.05 15.93 -8.28
C ASP A 35 -1.43 17.37 -7.90
N VAL A 36 -0.63 18.01 -7.03
CA VAL A 36 -0.82 19.39 -6.56
C VAL A 36 0.44 20.22 -6.77
N THR A 37 0.34 21.55 -6.67
CA THR A 37 1.51 22.43 -6.84
C THR A 37 2.40 22.45 -5.60
N SER A 38 3.72 22.60 -5.77
CA SER A 38 4.67 22.71 -4.64
C SER A 38 4.34 23.86 -3.66
N PRO A 39 3.85 25.04 -4.07
CA PRO A 39 3.37 26.06 -3.12
C PRO A 39 2.18 25.58 -2.26
N THR A 40 1.27 24.77 -2.82
CA THR A 40 0.16 24.18 -2.09
C THR A 40 0.68 23.20 -1.04
N VAL A 41 1.66 22.36 -1.41
CA VAL A 41 2.33 21.46 -0.48
C VAL A 41 2.98 22.23 0.67
N THR A 42 3.79 23.25 0.35
CA THR A 42 4.47 24.07 1.37
C THR A 42 3.48 24.66 2.38
N SER A 43 2.38 25.23 1.89
CA SER A 43 1.35 25.82 2.77
C SER A 43 0.69 24.79 3.68
N MET A 44 0.46 23.56 3.18
CA MET A 44 -0.10 22.48 4.00
C MET A 44 0.92 21.98 5.03
N LEU A 45 2.18 21.81 4.63
CA LEU A 45 3.25 21.39 5.55
C LEU A 45 3.46 22.39 6.69
N ASP A 46 3.43 23.71 6.39
CA ASP A 46 3.47 24.75 7.42
C ASP A 46 2.30 24.60 8.42
N SER A 47 1.08 24.35 7.91
CA SER A 47 -0.10 24.13 8.77
C SER A 47 -0.02 22.86 9.59
N LEU A 48 0.52 21.76 9.04
CA LEU A 48 0.70 20.50 9.75
C LEU A 48 1.82 20.62 10.80
N ALA A 49 2.90 21.36 10.51
CA ALA A 49 3.98 21.63 11.45
C ALA A 49 3.51 22.49 12.64
N GLU A 50 2.66 23.52 12.39
CA GLU A 50 2.03 24.31 13.46
C GLU A 50 1.16 23.45 14.42
N ARG A 51 0.68 22.30 13.92
CA ARG A 51 -0.09 21.32 14.70
C ARG A 51 0.76 20.22 15.31
N GLU A 52 2.07 20.29 15.13
CA GLU A 52 3.05 19.30 15.63
C GLU A 52 2.80 17.88 15.06
N LEU A 53 2.34 17.80 13.79
CA LEU A 53 2.08 16.51 13.12
C LEU A 53 3.22 16.10 12.20
N VAL A 54 4.02 17.07 11.76
CA VAL A 54 5.20 16.87 10.93
C VAL A 54 6.36 17.74 11.40
N ASP A 55 7.58 17.25 11.22
CA ASP A 55 8.82 18.00 11.33
C ASP A 55 9.22 18.46 9.93
N TYR A 56 8.88 19.72 9.60
CA TYR A 56 9.17 20.28 8.29
C TYR A 56 10.30 21.30 8.34
N THR A 57 11.32 21.09 7.54
CA THR A 57 12.42 22.05 7.35
C THR A 57 12.55 22.40 5.86
N PRO A 58 12.34 23.67 5.46
CA PRO A 58 12.47 24.08 4.06
C PRO A 58 13.79 23.60 3.44
N TYR A 59 13.72 23.03 2.24
CA TYR A 59 14.82 22.45 1.45
C TYR A 59 15.48 21.19 2.05
N GLN A 60 15.14 20.76 3.26
CA GLN A 60 15.66 19.52 3.85
C GLN A 60 14.64 18.39 3.73
N GLY A 61 13.36 18.71 3.77
CA GLY A 61 12.27 17.75 3.66
C GLY A 61 11.31 17.83 4.85
N VAL A 62 10.45 16.83 4.92
CA VAL A 62 9.44 16.63 5.98
C VAL A 62 9.49 15.20 6.46
N GLU A 63 9.25 15.02 7.75
CA GLU A 63 9.09 13.72 8.42
C GLU A 63 7.85 13.79 9.34
N LEU A 64 7.20 12.64 9.54
CA LEU A 64 6.11 12.55 10.51
C LEU A 64 6.65 12.64 11.95
N THR A 65 5.94 13.35 12.80
CA THR A 65 6.12 13.21 14.25
C THR A 65 5.45 11.93 14.75
N ASP A 66 5.73 11.49 15.99
CA ASP A 66 5.04 10.36 16.63
C ASP A 66 3.51 10.55 16.58
N ARG A 67 3.05 11.78 16.81
CA ARG A 67 1.63 12.13 16.77
C ARG A 67 1.05 12.09 15.35
N GLY A 68 1.80 12.52 14.34
CA GLY A 68 1.42 12.40 12.94
C GLY A 68 1.34 10.93 12.52
N ALA A 69 2.31 10.12 12.92
CA ALA A 69 2.35 8.69 12.65
C ALA A 69 1.14 7.94 13.27
N GLU A 70 0.76 8.25 14.52
CA GLU A 70 -0.44 7.67 15.14
C GLU A 70 -1.71 7.94 14.33
N ILE A 71 -1.89 9.17 13.83
CA ILE A 71 -3.06 9.53 13.00
C ILE A 71 -3.05 8.74 11.70
N VAL A 72 -1.90 8.66 11.04
CA VAL A 72 -1.78 7.92 9.78
C VAL A 72 -2.02 6.43 9.98
N LEU A 73 -1.46 5.84 11.03
CA LEU A 73 -1.65 4.41 11.30
C LEU A 73 -3.12 4.07 11.56
N GLN A 74 -3.86 4.97 12.22
CA GLN A 74 -5.31 4.81 12.37
C GLN A 74 -6.02 4.88 11.00
N LEU A 75 -5.62 5.81 10.13
CA LEU A 75 -6.19 5.94 8.79
C LEU A 75 -5.88 4.71 7.93
N VAL A 76 -4.65 4.26 7.92
CA VAL A 76 -4.22 3.03 7.23
C VAL A 76 -5.00 1.81 7.73
N ARG A 77 -5.21 1.72 9.05
CA ARG A 77 -6.04 0.68 9.64
C ARG A 77 -7.49 0.73 9.14
N ASN A 78 -8.10 1.92 9.13
CA ASN A 78 -9.45 2.11 8.62
C ASN A 78 -9.53 1.65 7.15
N HIS A 79 -8.60 2.11 6.33
CA HIS A 79 -8.51 1.79 4.92
C HIS A 79 -8.49 0.26 4.68
N ARG A 80 -7.53 -0.44 5.28
CA ARG A 80 -7.31 -1.86 5.07
C ARG A 80 -8.46 -2.74 5.57
N LEU A 81 -9.08 -2.36 6.69
CA LEU A 81 -10.29 -3.03 7.19
C LEU A 81 -11.49 -2.78 6.28
N LEU A 82 -11.63 -1.58 5.72
CA LEU A 82 -12.68 -1.28 4.74
C LEU A 82 -12.46 -2.07 3.45
N GLU A 83 -11.26 -2.11 2.90
CA GLU A 83 -10.96 -2.94 1.71
C GLU A 83 -11.33 -4.41 1.95
N THR A 84 -10.93 -4.97 3.09
CA THR A 84 -11.27 -6.34 3.46
C THR A 84 -12.78 -6.56 3.50
N PHE A 85 -13.51 -5.66 4.15
CA PHE A 85 -14.97 -5.75 4.24
C PHE A 85 -15.66 -5.61 2.88
N LEU A 86 -15.25 -4.64 2.08
CA LEU A 86 -15.85 -4.37 0.79
C LEU A 86 -15.66 -5.54 -0.18
N MET A 87 -14.48 -6.17 -0.17
CA MET A 87 -14.21 -7.33 -1.02
C MET A 87 -14.91 -8.60 -0.53
N GLU A 88 -14.85 -8.91 0.77
CA GLU A 88 -15.37 -10.17 1.31
C GLU A 88 -16.90 -10.19 1.43
N HIS A 89 -17.53 -9.04 1.62
CA HIS A 89 -18.95 -8.97 1.96
C HIS A 89 -19.82 -8.16 1.00
N LEU A 90 -19.22 -7.32 0.15
CA LEU A 90 -19.95 -6.47 -0.80
C LEU A 90 -19.55 -6.69 -2.25
N ASP A 91 -18.78 -7.76 -2.54
CA ASP A 91 -18.38 -8.16 -3.90
C ASP A 91 -17.63 -7.06 -4.69
N TYR A 92 -16.94 -6.13 -4.00
CA TYR A 92 -16.07 -5.18 -4.69
C TYR A 92 -14.92 -5.93 -5.35
N SER A 93 -14.58 -5.49 -6.56
CA SER A 93 -13.45 -6.06 -7.27
C SER A 93 -12.13 -5.55 -6.69
N TRP A 94 -11.09 -6.34 -6.85
CA TRP A 94 -9.72 -6.01 -6.48
C TRP A 94 -9.25 -4.67 -7.08
N SER A 95 -9.71 -4.32 -8.29
CA SER A 95 -9.32 -3.09 -8.97
C SER A 95 -10.10 -1.83 -8.54
N THR A 96 -11.23 -1.99 -7.85
CA THR A 96 -12.10 -0.86 -7.49
C THR A 96 -12.20 -0.62 -5.98
N VAL A 97 -11.79 -1.59 -5.15
CA VAL A 97 -11.96 -1.53 -3.71
C VAL A 97 -11.15 -0.40 -3.07
N HIS A 98 -9.94 -0.16 -3.57
CA HIS A 98 -9.04 0.87 -3.06
C HIS A 98 -9.67 2.27 -3.12
N ASP A 99 -10.19 2.66 -4.29
CA ASP A 99 -10.79 3.98 -4.50
C ASP A 99 -12.05 4.18 -3.62
N GLU A 100 -12.76 3.12 -3.28
CA GLU A 100 -13.93 3.21 -2.38
C GLU A 100 -13.49 3.28 -0.91
N ALA A 101 -12.46 2.54 -0.51
CA ALA A 101 -11.90 2.61 0.83
C ALA A 101 -11.32 4.00 1.13
N ASP A 102 -10.60 4.61 0.18
CA ASP A 102 -10.08 5.98 0.28
C ASP A 102 -11.19 7.01 0.58
N ARG A 103 -12.37 6.85 -0.04
CA ARG A 103 -13.48 7.76 0.22
C ARG A 103 -14.11 7.59 1.60
N LEU A 104 -14.07 6.38 2.14
CA LEU A 104 -14.74 6.03 3.39
C LEU A 104 -13.86 6.22 4.61
N GLU A 105 -12.54 6.02 4.51
CA GLU A 105 -11.61 5.96 5.64
C GLU A 105 -11.62 7.19 6.54
N HIS A 106 -11.88 8.37 5.97
CA HIS A 106 -11.95 9.65 6.67
C HIS A 106 -13.25 9.85 7.46
N HIS A 107 -14.25 9.00 7.26
CA HIS A 107 -15.61 9.21 7.76
C HIS A 107 -16.09 8.13 8.73
N VAL A 108 -15.26 7.13 8.99
CA VAL A 108 -15.56 6.08 9.96
C VAL A 108 -15.10 6.47 11.36
N SER A 109 -15.85 6.07 12.39
CA SER A 109 -15.46 6.29 13.78
C SER A 109 -14.64 5.12 14.31
N ASP A 110 -13.80 5.36 15.34
CA ASP A 110 -13.02 4.32 16.01
C ASP A 110 -13.90 3.16 16.50
N GLU A 111 -15.11 3.44 16.97
CA GLU A 111 -16.07 2.41 17.40
C GLU A 111 -16.54 1.56 16.20
N PHE A 112 -16.77 2.18 15.06
CA PHE A 112 -17.11 1.45 13.82
C PHE A 112 -15.95 0.55 13.41
N THR A 113 -14.73 1.09 13.36
CA THR A 113 -13.51 0.36 12.96
C THR A 113 -13.27 -0.84 13.88
N ARG A 114 -13.39 -0.65 15.20
CA ARG A 114 -13.23 -1.72 16.18
C ARG A 114 -14.27 -2.84 15.99
N ARG A 115 -15.54 -2.49 15.71
CA ARG A 115 -16.59 -3.47 15.42
C ARG A 115 -16.38 -4.18 14.09
N LEU A 116 -15.92 -3.44 13.10
CA LEU A 116 -15.61 -3.98 11.78
C LEU A 116 -14.49 -5.02 11.88
N GLU A 117 -13.41 -4.71 12.59
CA GLU A 117 -12.32 -5.66 12.85
C GLU A 117 -12.83 -6.96 13.52
N THR A 118 -13.63 -6.81 14.58
CA THR A 118 -14.22 -7.98 15.27
C THR A 118 -15.13 -8.78 14.33
N PHE A 119 -15.90 -8.10 13.47
CA PHE A 119 -16.78 -8.74 12.50
C PHE A 119 -16.00 -9.53 11.44
N LEU A 120 -14.86 -9.02 11.01
CA LEU A 120 -13.95 -9.65 10.04
C LEU A 120 -13.09 -10.76 10.66
N GLY A 121 -13.16 -10.97 11.99
CA GLY A 121 -12.36 -12.00 12.68
C GLY A 121 -10.91 -11.61 12.93
N GLU A 122 -10.65 -10.31 13.09
CA GLU A 122 -9.33 -9.74 13.40
C GLU A 122 -8.27 -10.08 12.33
N PRO A 123 -8.49 -9.68 11.07
CA PRO A 123 -7.57 -10.01 9.99
C PRO A 123 -6.21 -9.33 10.21
N ALA A 124 -5.12 -10.07 10.00
CA ALA A 124 -3.76 -9.55 10.12
C ALA A 124 -3.28 -8.85 8.84
N MET A 125 -3.88 -9.18 7.70
CA MET A 125 -3.54 -8.69 6.37
C MET A 125 -4.78 -8.25 5.63
N ASP A 126 -4.65 -7.25 4.77
CA ASP A 126 -5.66 -6.82 3.84
C ASP A 126 -5.70 -7.71 2.57
N PRO A 127 -6.65 -7.48 1.63
CA PRO A 127 -6.74 -8.26 0.39
C PRO A 127 -5.55 -8.13 -0.56
N HIS A 128 -4.68 -7.12 -0.38
CA HIS A 128 -3.47 -6.91 -1.18
C HIS A 128 -2.23 -7.56 -0.57
N GLY A 129 -2.35 -8.05 0.68
CA GLY A 129 -1.28 -8.67 1.45
C GLY A 129 -0.51 -7.68 2.33
N ASP A 130 -1.05 -6.49 2.56
CA ASP A 130 -0.45 -5.51 3.45
C ASP A 130 -0.90 -5.71 4.91
N PRO A 131 0.00 -5.58 5.90
CA PRO A 131 -0.33 -5.84 7.30
C PRO A 131 -1.26 -4.78 7.87
N ILE A 132 -2.36 -5.18 8.49
CA ILE A 132 -3.32 -4.27 9.14
C ILE A 132 -2.76 -3.87 10.52
N PRO A 133 -2.56 -2.56 10.82
CA PRO A 133 -2.19 -2.13 12.16
C PRO A 133 -3.19 -2.62 13.20
N ASP A 134 -2.74 -3.11 14.34
CA ASP A 134 -3.62 -3.58 15.42
C ASP A 134 -4.33 -2.44 16.17
N SER A 135 -5.08 -2.76 17.23
CA SER A 135 -5.79 -1.77 18.04
C SER A 135 -4.86 -0.84 18.85
N ASN A 136 -3.58 -1.15 18.96
CA ASN A 136 -2.54 -0.30 19.56
C ASN A 136 -1.76 0.47 18.50
N LEU A 137 -2.15 0.37 17.22
CA LEU A 137 -1.47 0.93 16.06
C LEU A 137 -0.07 0.33 15.83
N GLU A 138 0.17 -0.86 16.34
CA GLU A 138 1.37 -1.60 16.04
C GLU A 138 1.18 -2.37 14.72
N ILE A 139 2.12 -2.21 13.80
CA ILE A 139 2.12 -2.99 12.56
C ILE A 139 2.63 -4.40 12.90
N PRO A 140 1.85 -5.46 12.62
CA PRO A 140 2.34 -6.82 12.77
C PRO A 140 3.68 -6.96 12.04
N LYS A 141 4.64 -7.65 12.68
CA LYS A 141 5.92 -7.90 12.01
C LYS A 141 5.64 -8.67 10.73
N GLU A 142 5.94 -8.02 9.62
CA GLU A 142 5.82 -8.65 8.30
C GLU A 142 6.54 -9.99 8.33
N THR A 143 5.87 -11.03 7.84
CA THR A 143 6.58 -12.22 7.41
C THR A 143 7.45 -11.74 6.25
N PRO A 144 8.79 -11.85 6.32
CA PRO A 144 9.62 -11.31 5.25
C PRO A 144 9.24 -11.99 3.94
N HIS A 145 8.60 -11.23 3.06
CA HIS A 145 8.32 -11.69 1.70
C HIS A 145 9.60 -11.62 0.89
N THR A 146 9.86 -12.64 0.11
CA THR A 146 10.92 -12.60 -0.88
C THR A 146 10.38 -11.88 -2.12
N ALA A 147 11.07 -10.85 -2.58
CA ALA A 147 10.67 -10.15 -3.79
C ALA A 147 10.68 -11.10 -5.00
N LEU A 148 9.71 -10.95 -5.90
CA LEU A 148 9.62 -11.81 -7.08
C LEU A 148 10.90 -11.79 -7.93
N THR A 149 11.66 -10.72 -7.88
CA THR A 149 12.96 -10.57 -8.57
C THR A 149 14.09 -11.42 -7.98
N GLU A 150 13.91 -11.99 -6.80
CA GLU A 150 14.93 -12.81 -6.12
C GLU A 150 14.82 -14.31 -6.47
N TYR A 151 13.77 -14.69 -7.18
CA TYR A 151 13.56 -16.06 -7.63
C TYR A 151 14.24 -16.34 -8.97
N GLU A 152 14.62 -17.59 -9.17
CA GLU A 152 15.26 -18.05 -10.40
C GLU A 152 14.22 -18.59 -11.40
N SER A 153 14.60 -18.63 -12.69
CA SER A 153 13.78 -19.25 -13.75
C SER A 153 13.46 -20.70 -13.42
N GLY A 154 12.20 -21.08 -13.59
CA GLY A 154 11.64 -22.41 -13.29
C GLY A 154 11.10 -22.57 -11.87
N GLU A 155 11.32 -21.61 -10.97
CA GLU A 155 10.73 -21.66 -9.63
C GLU A 155 9.23 -21.36 -9.65
N THR A 156 8.52 -22.07 -8.79
CA THR A 156 7.08 -21.85 -8.57
C THR A 156 6.89 -21.13 -7.25
N VAL A 157 6.15 -20.03 -7.30
CA VAL A 157 5.88 -19.17 -6.14
C VAL A 157 4.38 -18.94 -5.96
N THR A 158 3.98 -18.62 -4.75
CA THR A 158 2.66 -18.06 -4.46
C THR A 158 2.83 -16.59 -4.12
N VAL A 159 2.10 -15.73 -4.79
CA VAL A 159 2.05 -14.29 -4.50
C VAL A 159 1.40 -14.09 -3.12
N GLU A 160 2.02 -13.29 -2.28
CA GLU A 160 1.52 -12.95 -0.94
C GLU A 160 1.17 -11.47 -0.84
N GLN A 161 1.88 -10.59 -1.56
CA GLN A 161 1.67 -9.16 -1.56
C GLN A 161 1.83 -8.58 -2.98
N VAL A 162 1.03 -7.58 -3.32
CA VAL A 162 1.08 -6.89 -4.62
C VAL A 162 1.04 -5.37 -4.45
N PRO A 163 1.75 -4.61 -5.30
CA PRO A 163 1.61 -3.16 -5.35
C PRO A 163 0.21 -2.81 -5.89
N HIS A 164 -0.54 -2.00 -5.15
CA HIS A 164 -1.93 -1.66 -5.49
C HIS A 164 -2.24 -0.16 -5.54
N ARG A 165 -1.31 0.70 -5.09
CA ARG A 165 -1.52 2.17 -5.04
C ARG A 165 -1.53 2.82 -6.42
N ASP A 166 -0.66 2.34 -7.32
CA ASP A 166 -0.61 2.82 -8.70
C ASP A 166 -1.76 2.19 -9.51
N PRO A 167 -2.73 2.98 -10.00
CA PRO A 167 -3.89 2.44 -10.73
C PRO A 167 -3.50 1.66 -11.99
N ASP A 168 -2.49 2.10 -12.73
CA ASP A 168 -2.05 1.44 -13.96
C ASP A 168 -1.44 0.07 -13.65
N ILE A 169 -0.63 -0.02 -12.59
CA ILE A 169 -0.05 -1.28 -12.12
C ILE A 169 -1.15 -2.21 -11.60
N ARG A 170 -2.07 -1.69 -10.78
CA ARG A 170 -3.20 -2.44 -10.23
C ARG A 170 -4.06 -3.04 -11.33
N ASP A 171 -4.45 -2.23 -12.32
CA ASP A 171 -5.27 -2.67 -13.44
C ASP A 171 -4.53 -3.71 -14.30
N TYR A 172 -3.23 -3.50 -14.55
CA TYR A 172 -2.42 -4.46 -15.28
C TYR A 172 -2.35 -5.82 -14.58
N LEU A 173 -2.04 -5.84 -13.28
CA LEU A 173 -1.98 -7.07 -12.50
C LEU A 173 -3.35 -7.76 -12.44
N SER A 174 -4.43 -6.99 -12.26
CA SER A 174 -5.81 -7.50 -12.25
C SER A 174 -6.20 -8.16 -13.57
N GLN A 175 -5.92 -7.51 -14.71
CA GLN A 175 -6.19 -8.06 -16.05
C GLN A 175 -5.47 -9.39 -16.28
N HIS A 176 -4.28 -9.54 -15.72
CA HIS A 176 -3.49 -10.77 -15.81
C HIS A 176 -3.76 -11.77 -14.67
N ARG A 177 -4.73 -11.46 -13.78
CA ARG A 177 -5.11 -12.31 -12.64
C ARG A 177 -3.93 -12.59 -11.71
N ILE A 178 -3.08 -11.60 -11.49
CA ILE A 178 -1.95 -11.65 -10.57
C ILE A 178 -2.38 -10.89 -9.30
N GLY A 179 -2.57 -11.61 -8.22
CA GLY A 179 -2.96 -11.07 -6.91
C GLY A 179 -2.56 -12.04 -5.81
N PRO A 180 -2.75 -11.69 -4.52
CA PRO A 180 -2.46 -12.57 -3.41
C PRO A 180 -3.13 -13.94 -3.57
N GLY A 181 -2.39 -15.01 -3.26
CA GLY A 181 -2.80 -16.39 -3.46
C GLY A 181 -2.57 -16.95 -4.88
N THR A 182 -2.21 -16.11 -5.86
CA THR A 182 -1.93 -16.58 -7.22
C THR A 182 -0.62 -17.37 -7.26
N ARG A 183 -0.66 -18.55 -7.89
CA ARG A 183 0.56 -19.30 -8.21
C ARG A 183 1.15 -18.85 -9.52
N LEU A 184 2.44 -18.53 -9.51
CA LEU A 184 3.24 -18.13 -10.66
C LEU A 184 4.40 -19.10 -10.85
N VAL A 185 4.76 -19.34 -12.10
CA VAL A 185 6.08 -19.88 -12.46
C VAL A 185 6.93 -18.70 -12.97
N VAL A 186 8.09 -18.49 -12.40
CA VAL A 186 9.08 -17.54 -12.90
C VAL A 186 9.66 -18.14 -14.19
N ASP A 187 9.36 -17.55 -15.33
CA ASP A 187 9.83 -18.05 -16.62
C ASP A 187 11.21 -17.50 -16.97
N GLU A 188 11.37 -16.19 -16.85
CA GLU A 188 12.64 -15.52 -17.18
C GLU A 188 12.85 -14.28 -16.30
N VAL A 189 14.07 -14.11 -15.79
CA VAL A 189 14.55 -12.84 -15.22
C VAL A 189 15.52 -12.23 -16.20
N SER A 190 15.04 -11.26 -16.97
CA SER A 190 15.79 -10.67 -18.06
C SER A 190 16.79 -9.61 -17.62
N PRO A 191 17.97 -9.52 -18.21
CA PRO A 191 18.94 -8.45 -17.93
C PRO A 191 18.51 -7.07 -18.45
N ILE A 192 17.36 -6.98 -19.15
CA ILE A 192 16.81 -5.73 -19.71
C ILE A 192 15.57 -5.25 -18.91
N ASP A 193 15.64 -5.36 -17.60
CA ASP A 193 14.64 -4.85 -16.65
C ASP A 193 13.23 -5.44 -16.78
N LEU A 194 13.11 -6.73 -17.13
CA LEU A 194 11.86 -7.46 -17.18
C LEU A 194 11.95 -8.77 -16.40
N VAL A 195 10.84 -9.14 -15.78
CA VAL A 195 10.60 -10.47 -15.21
C VAL A 195 9.37 -11.06 -15.87
N THR A 196 9.53 -12.19 -16.55
CA THR A 196 8.42 -12.92 -17.16
C THR A 196 7.92 -13.98 -16.21
N VAL A 197 6.62 -13.98 -15.95
CA VAL A 197 5.95 -14.96 -15.09
C VAL A 197 4.79 -15.63 -15.85
N VAL A 198 4.47 -16.84 -15.45
CA VAL A 198 3.32 -17.57 -16.01
C VAL A 198 2.34 -17.87 -14.87
N PRO A 199 1.20 -17.18 -14.80
CA PRO A 199 0.15 -17.50 -13.83
C PRO A 199 -0.44 -18.89 -14.13
N SER A 200 -0.54 -19.75 -13.11
CA SER A 200 -1.07 -21.10 -13.28
C SER A 200 -2.54 -21.14 -13.73
N SER A 201 -3.26 -20.04 -13.56
CA SER A 201 -4.68 -19.90 -13.94
C SER A 201 -4.89 -19.62 -15.44
N THR A 202 -3.92 -18.99 -16.11
CA THR A 202 -4.05 -18.56 -17.52
C THR A 202 -3.06 -19.26 -18.45
N GLU A 203 -1.96 -19.79 -17.90
CA GLU A 203 -0.84 -20.41 -18.64
C GLU A 203 -0.25 -19.47 -19.72
N THR A 204 -0.53 -18.16 -19.63
CA THR A 204 -0.05 -17.15 -20.58
C THR A 204 1.09 -16.36 -19.94
N PRO A 205 2.27 -16.25 -20.57
CA PRO A 205 3.36 -15.45 -20.05
C PRO A 205 2.98 -13.98 -19.92
N VAL A 206 3.36 -13.38 -18.79
CA VAL A 206 3.14 -11.97 -18.45
C VAL A 206 4.49 -11.34 -18.15
N ALA A 207 4.83 -10.26 -18.85
CA ALA A 207 6.07 -9.53 -18.63
C ALA A 207 5.84 -8.40 -17.63
N LEU A 208 6.57 -8.41 -16.53
CA LEU A 208 6.53 -7.40 -15.46
C LEU A 208 7.81 -6.57 -15.51
N PRO A 209 7.72 -5.25 -15.54
CA PRO A 209 8.90 -4.40 -15.31
C PRO A 209 9.55 -4.76 -13.97
N THR A 210 10.88 -4.77 -13.91
CA THR A 210 11.63 -5.17 -12.70
C THR A 210 11.26 -4.35 -11.47
N HIS A 211 10.96 -3.05 -11.64
CA HIS A 211 10.53 -2.20 -10.52
C HIS A 211 9.16 -2.61 -9.96
N VAL A 212 8.26 -3.15 -10.79
CA VAL A 212 6.98 -3.73 -10.34
C VAL A 212 7.21 -5.09 -9.68
N ALA A 213 7.97 -5.98 -10.34
CA ALA A 213 8.26 -7.32 -9.82
C ALA A 213 8.99 -7.30 -8.46
N ARG A 214 9.82 -6.28 -8.21
CA ARG A 214 10.49 -6.07 -6.92
C ARG A 214 9.52 -5.78 -5.78
N ARG A 215 8.36 -5.21 -6.07
CA ARG A 215 7.30 -4.87 -5.10
C ARG A 215 6.25 -5.98 -4.95
N ILE A 216 6.39 -7.07 -5.68
CA ILE A 216 5.55 -8.25 -5.50
C ILE A 216 6.25 -9.17 -4.51
N GLY A 217 5.64 -9.33 -3.33
CA GLY A 217 6.08 -10.29 -2.33
C GLY A 217 5.56 -11.68 -2.65
N ALA A 218 6.43 -12.68 -2.60
CA ALA A 218 6.07 -14.05 -2.91
C ALA A 218 6.75 -15.05 -1.96
N ARG A 219 6.20 -16.26 -1.92
CA ARG A 219 6.77 -17.39 -1.20
C ARG A 219 6.96 -18.59 -2.12
N ALA A 220 8.12 -19.24 -2.02
CA ALA A 220 8.40 -20.46 -2.75
C ALA A 220 7.38 -21.58 -2.42
N VAL A 221 6.86 -22.25 -3.43
CA VAL A 221 6.05 -23.46 -3.26
C VAL A 221 6.97 -24.64 -3.05
N THR A 222 7.09 -25.10 -1.82
CA THR A 222 7.84 -26.33 -1.51
C THR A 222 7.16 -27.53 -2.17
N LYS A 223 7.91 -28.32 -2.91
CA LYS A 223 7.43 -29.57 -3.55
C LYS A 223 7.08 -30.63 -2.55
#